data_0cf244a64b27f0f50b754d3bcfb0ebbd
#
_entry.id   0cf244a64b27f0f50b754d3bcfb0ebbd
#
_cell.length_a   1.000
_cell.length_b   1.000
_cell.length_c   1.000
_cell.angle_alpha   90.00
_cell.angle_beta   90.00
_cell.angle_gamma   90.00
#
_symmetry.space_group_name_H-M   'P 1'
#
loop_
_entity.id
_entity.type
_entity.pdbx_description
1 polymer ?
#
loop_
_entity_poly.entity_id
_entity_poly.type
_entity_poly.pdbx_seq_one_letter_code
_entity_poly.pdbx_strand_id
1 'polypeptide(L)'
;MKKTFLSKTFIFNSFAAVCILGISISSCTSKKKTHMETTGTTENELTMLVGTYTSGTSKGIYSFRFNEKDGIAVPLSEVEIENPSYLVPSADGKFVYAVSEFNDERAAANALAFDKEKGTFQLLNSQKTGGEDPCYIITNGKNVVTANYSGSSISVFPIAKDGSLLPASDILKFEGSGVDKERQEKSHLHCIRITPDGKYLFADNLGTDQIHKYVINPNADITNQESFLKEGQPAAYKVKAGSGPRHLTFAPNGNYAYLINELSGTVIAFEYKDGNLKEIQTIAADTVGAKGSADIHISPDGKFLYASNRLKADGIAIFRIHPDNGMLTKTGYQLTGIHPRNFIITPNGKYLLVACRDSNVIQVYERDADTGLLTDVHRDIKIDKPVCIRFIP
;
A
#
# COMPACT_ATOMS: atom_id res chain seq x y z
N MET A 1 -7.00 70.97 11.59
CA MET A 1 -5.77 71.72 11.39
C MET A 1 -4.96 70.96 10.35
N LYS A 2 -5.06 71.27 9.09
CA LYS A 2 -4.36 72.21 8.20
C LYS A 2 -2.82 72.27 8.39
N LYS A 3 -2.09 71.73 7.39
CA LYS A 3 -1.11 72.37 6.50
C LYS A 3 -0.33 71.28 5.73
N THR A 4 -0.46 71.10 4.48
CA THR A 4 -0.10 71.86 3.24
C THR A 4 1.39 71.96 2.93
N PHE A 5 1.73 71.41 1.72
CA PHE A 5 2.68 71.89 0.70
C PHE A 5 4.21 71.77 0.96
N LEU A 6 4.99 71.25 0.01
CA LEU A 6 5.43 71.95 -1.22
C LEU A 6 6.26 71.02 -2.12
N SER A 7 6.02 71.12 -3.41
CA SER A 7 6.74 70.64 -4.59
C SER A 7 8.09 71.34 -4.77
N LYS A 8 9.02 70.71 -5.46
CA LYS A 8 10.01 71.40 -6.34
C LYS A 8 10.38 70.54 -7.53
N THR A 9 9.92 70.98 -8.65
CA THR A 9 10.37 70.69 -10.03
C THR A 9 11.70 71.40 -10.27
N PHE A 10 12.64 70.79 -10.99
CA PHE A 10 13.63 71.53 -11.79
C PHE A 10 14.03 70.78 -13.08
N ILE A 11 14.20 71.54 -14.09
CA ILE A 11 14.11 71.40 -15.52
C ILE A 11 15.52 71.31 -16.15
N PHE A 12 15.62 70.56 -17.29
CA PHE A 12 16.48 70.69 -18.45
C PHE A 12 18.02 70.78 -18.32
N ASN A 13 18.73 69.95 -19.08
CA ASN A 13 19.42 70.43 -20.31
C ASN A 13 19.86 69.30 -21.24
N SER A 14 19.60 69.54 -22.52
CA SER A 14 20.00 68.76 -23.69
C SER A 14 21.49 69.07 -24.04
N PHE A 15 22.18 68.03 -24.53
CA PHE A 15 23.28 68.29 -25.52
C PHE A 15 23.24 67.09 -26.51
N ALA A 16 23.12 67.47 -27.74
CA ALA A 16 23.25 66.62 -28.92
C ALA A 16 24.69 66.58 -29.40
N ALA A 17 25.16 65.43 -29.84
CA ALA A 17 26.28 65.34 -30.80
C ALA A 17 26.26 63.99 -31.55
N VAL A 18 26.22 64.09 -32.73
CA VAL A 18 26.20 63.50 -34.04
C VAL A 18 27.24 62.38 -34.28
N CYS A 19 26.77 61.33 -34.97
CA CYS A 19 27.38 60.44 -35.97
C CYS A 19 28.68 59.69 -35.70
N ILE A 20 28.59 58.36 -35.96
CA ILE A 20 29.28 57.74 -37.12
C ILE A 20 28.72 56.33 -37.32
N LEU A 21 28.39 56.03 -38.61
CA LEU A 21 27.93 54.71 -39.09
C LEU A 21 29.03 53.65 -38.93
N GLY A 22 28.67 52.54 -38.35
CA GLY A 22 29.43 51.30 -38.40
C GLY A 22 28.44 50.16 -38.63
N ILE A 23 28.25 49.69 -39.87
CA ILE A 23 27.47 48.51 -40.22
C ILE A 23 28.25 47.29 -39.77
N SER A 24 27.80 46.67 -38.69
CA SER A 24 28.22 45.31 -38.29
C SER A 24 27.05 44.40 -38.45
N ILE A 25 27.10 43.53 -39.47
CA ILE A 25 26.17 42.43 -39.68
C ILE A 25 26.40 41.40 -38.57
N SER A 26 25.57 41.44 -37.55
CA SER A 26 25.56 40.40 -36.52
C SER A 26 24.49 39.38 -36.86
N SER A 27 24.94 38.23 -37.34
CA SER A 27 24.17 37.02 -37.56
C SER A 27 23.56 36.57 -36.23
N CYS A 28 22.25 36.76 -36.05
CA CYS A 28 21.49 36.17 -34.98
C CYS A 28 21.28 34.68 -35.26
N THR A 29 22.18 33.83 -34.78
CA THR A 29 21.89 32.42 -34.58
C THR A 29 20.97 32.27 -33.37
N SER A 30 19.69 32.14 -33.60
CA SER A 30 18.73 31.70 -32.60
C SER A 30 19.10 30.28 -32.17
N LYS A 31 19.72 30.13 -30.99
CA LYS A 31 19.80 28.83 -30.31
C LYS A 31 18.39 28.38 -29.94
N LYS A 32 17.79 27.53 -30.77
CA LYS A 32 16.70 26.69 -30.34
C LYS A 32 17.17 25.91 -29.10
N LYS A 33 16.64 26.24 -27.95
CA LYS A 33 16.63 25.32 -26.79
C LYS A 33 15.84 24.11 -27.22
N THR A 34 16.52 23.07 -27.64
CA THR A 34 15.95 21.74 -27.74
C THR A 34 15.66 21.31 -26.30
N HIS A 35 14.39 21.32 -25.90
CA HIS A 35 13.94 20.52 -24.78
C HIS A 35 14.22 19.08 -25.18
N MET A 36 15.26 18.53 -24.61
CA MET A 36 15.47 17.09 -24.59
C MET A 36 14.44 16.56 -23.60
N GLU A 37 13.30 16.08 -24.10
CA GLU A 37 12.47 15.15 -23.38
C GLU A 37 13.31 13.88 -23.16
N THR A 38 13.86 13.74 -21.95
CA THR A 38 14.44 12.49 -21.50
C THR A 38 13.28 11.54 -21.16
N THR A 39 12.73 10.88 -22.16
CA THR A 39 11.93 9.67 -21.98
C THR A 39 12.89 8.52 -21.72
N GLY A 40 13.26 8.35 -20.48
CA GLY A 40 14.01 7.21 -19.98
C GLY A 40 13.74 7.12 -18.48
N THR A 41 13.10 6.05 -18.02
CA THR A 41 13.12 5.70 -16.60
C THR A 41 14.57 5.62 -16.19
N THR A 42 15.00 6.51 -15.30
CA THR A 42 16.35 6.44 -14.74
C THR A 42 16.42 5.19 -13.88
N GLU A 43 17.57 4.54 -13.85
CA GLU A 43 17.84 3.22 -13.22
C GLU A 43 17.43 3.10 -11.73
N ASN A 44 16.95 4.20 -11.10
CA ASN A 44 16.61 4.31 -9.68
C ASN A 44 15.22 4.91 -9.45
N GLU A 45 14.34 4.97 -10.44
CA GLU A 45 13.01 5.54 -10.30
C GLU A 45 11.92 4.48 -10.27
N LEU A 46 11.10 4.53 -9.23
CA LEU A 46 9.91 3.70 -9.07
C LEU A 46 8.64 4.53 -9.28
N THR A 47 7.62 3.95 -9.86
CA THR A 47 6.29 4.50 -9.81
C THR A 47 5.58 3.99 -8.55
N MET A 48 5.26 4.91 -7.64
CA MET A 48 4.59 4.64 -6.38
C MET A 48 3.13 5.05 -6.46
N LEU A 49 2.24 4.17 -6.00
CA LEU A 49 0.80 4.42 -5.86
C LEU A 49 0.43 4.56 -4.40
N VAL A 50 -0.48 5.47 -4.11
CA VAL A 50 -0.99 5.71 -2.75
C VAL A 50 -2.51 5.69 -2.76
N GLY A 51 -3.09 4.79 -1.97
CA GLY A 51 -4.52 4.76 -1.65
C GLY A 51 -4.79 5.48 -0.33
N THR A 52 -5.93 6.15 -0.23
CA THR A 52 -6.28 7.01 0.90
C THR A 52 -7.71 6.75 1.38
N TYR A 53 -8.07 7.26 2.57
CA TYR A 53 -9.46 7.55 2.87
C TYR A 53 -9.83 8.95 2.37
N THR A 54 -11.06 9.11 1.86
CA THR A 54 -11.55 10.36 1.26
C THR A 54 -12.45 11.18 2.19
N SER A 55 -12.42 10.90 3.48
CA SER A 55 -13.18 11.64 4.51
C SER A 55 -12.59 13.03 4.85
N GLY A 56 -11.54 13.43 4.16
CA GLY A 56 -10.87 14.74 4.27
C GLY A 56 -10.82 15.45 2.94
N THR A 57 -9.63 15.89 2.54
CA THR A 57 -9.37 16.60 1.27
C THR A 57 -8.85 15.70 0.16
N SER A 58 -8.54 14.43 0.49
CA SER A 58 -8.06 13.48 -0.49
C SER A 58 -9.12 13.13 -1.53
N LYS A 59 -8.69 12.95 -2.79
CA LYS A 59 -9.54 12.55 -3.90
C LYS A 59 -9.55 11.04 -4.15
N GLY A 60 -8.59 10.30 -3.59
CA GLY A 60 -8.59 8.85 -3.71
C GLY A 60 -7.23 8.23 -3.96
N ILE A 61 -6.87 7.94 -5.21
CA ILE A 61 -5.59 7.31 -5.56
C ILE A 61 -4.65 8.34 -6.16
N TYR A 62 -3.39 8.31 -5.72
CA TYR A 62 -2.32 9.18 -6.20
C TYR A 62 -1.17 8.35 -6.76
N SER A 63 -0.49 8.88 -7.76
CA SER A 63 0.76 8.34 -8.26
C SER A 63 1.92 9.33 -8.06
N PHE A 64 3.09 8.77 -7.78
CA PHE A 64 4.34 9.52 -7.58
C PHE A 64 5.48 8.85 -8.33
N ARG A 65 6.47 9.63 -8.72
CA ARG A 65 7.80 9.16 -9.06
C ARG A 65 8.64 9.16 -7.78
N PHE A 66 9.06 8.00 -7.33
CA PHE A 66 9.92 7.84 -6.15
C PHE A 66 11.34 7.49 -6.58
N ASN A 67 12.31 8.25 -6.10
CA ASN A 67 13.72 8.02 -6.40
C ASN A 67 14.38 7.21 -5.27
N GLU A 68 14.81 5.98 -5.58
CA GLU A 68 15.46 5.07 -4.62
C GLU A 68 16.86 5.49 -4.20
N LYS A 69 17.49 6.48 -4.87
CA LYS A 69 18.81 6.96 -4.51
C LYS A 69 18.78 7.94 -3.33
N ASP A 70 17.80 8.84 -3.32
CA ASP A 70 17.71 9.94 -2.37
C ASP A 70 16.41 9.97 -1.55
N GLY A 71 15.44 9.08 -1.81
CA GLY A 71 14.18 8.99 -1.07
C GLY A 71 13.18 10.11 -1.38
N ILE A 72 13.34 10.82 -2.49
CA ILE A 72 12.45 11.91 -2.89
C ILE A 72 11.29 11.36 -3.74
N ALA A 73 10.08 11.82 -3.45
CA ALA A 73 8.89 11.54 -4.23
C ALA A 73 8.39 12.81 -4.94
N VAL A 74 8.07 12.69 -6.23
CA VAL A 74 7.49 13.78 -7.04
C VAL A 74 6.08 13.32 -7.48
N PRO A 75 5.00 14.12 -7.23
CA PRO A 75 3.66 13.77 -7.65
C PRO A 75 3.55 13.74 -9.18
N LEU A 76 2.80 12.75 -9.70
CA LEU A 76 2.51 12.59 -11.12
C LEU A 76 1.06 12.91 -11.43
N SER A 77 0.13 12.17 -10.82
CA SER A 77 -1.31 12.36 -11.04
C SER A 77 -2.15 11.85 -9.87
N GLU A 78 -3.45 12.09 -9.97
CA GLU A 78 -4.47 11.58 -9.04
C GLU A 78 -5.72 11.15 -9.81
N VAL A 79 -6.53 10.28 -9.22
CA VAL A 79 -7.83 9.88 -9.73
C VAL A 79 -8.85 9.82 -8.59
N GLU A 80 -10.08 10.28 -8.88
CA GLU A 80 -11.19 10.25 -7.92
C GLU A 80 -11.76 8.84 -7.80
N ILE A 81 -11.53 8.23 -6.66
CA ILE A 81 -12.13 6.97 -6.20
C ILE A 81 -12.42 7.15 -4.71
N GLU A 82 -13.64 6.86 -4.27
CA GLU A 82 -13.99 7.01 -2.87
C GLU A 82 -13.39 5.87 -2.03
N ASN A 83 -12.72 6.23 -0.93
CA ASN A 83 -12.11 5.33 0.05
C ASN A 83 -11.31 4.14 -0.56
N PRO A 84 -10.35 4.36 -1.48
CA PRO A 84 -9.50 3.29 -2.01
C PRO A 84 -8.44 2.89 -0.96
N SER A 85 -8.90 2.32 0.14
CA SER A 85 -8.07 2.04 1.32
C SER A 85 -7.04 0.95 1.09
N TYR A 86 -7.22 0.14 0.05
CA TYR A 86 -6.25 -0.85 -0.39
C TYR A 86 -6.28 -1.01 -1.91
N LEU A 87 -5.11 -1.18 -2.51
CA LEU A 87 -4.95 -1.35 -3.94
C LEU A 87 -3.84 -2.33 -4.29
N VAL A 88 -3.90 -2.90 -5.50
CA VAL A 88 -2.88 -3.79 -6.04
C VAL A 88 -2.69 -3.52 -7.52
N PRO A 89 -1.44 -3.33 -8.01
CA PRO A 89 -1.15 -3.30 -9.44
C PRO A 89 -1.17 -4.71 -10.04
N SER A 90 -1.47 -4.81 -11.34
CA SER A 90 -1.22 -6.03 -12.13
C SER A 90 0.28 -6.28 -12.29
N ALA A 91 0.67 -7.52 -12.54
CA ALA A 91 2.07 -7.91 -12.69
C ALA A 91 2.79 -7.21 -13.85
N ASP A 92 2.05 -6.82 -14.92
CA ASP A 92 2.57 -6.07 -16.06
C ASP A 92 2.51 -4.54 -15.87
N GLY A 93 1.97 -4.07 -14.74
CA GLY A 93 1.84 -2.67 -14.38
C GLY A 93 0.83 -1.87 -15.21
N LYS A 94 0.02 -2.53 -16.05
CA LYS A 94 -0.96 -1.85 -16.91
C LYS A 94 -2.30 -1.56 -16.23
N PHE A 95 -2.60 -2.27 -15.15
CA PHE A 95 -3.85 -2.14 -14.42
C PHE A 95 -3.60 -1.95 -12.93
N VAL A 96 -4.52 -1.26 -12.29
CA VAL A 96 -4.59 -1.11 -10.84
C VAL A 96 -5.99 -1.49 -10.40
N TYR A 97 -6.07 -2.35 -9.37
CA TYR A 97 -7.33 -2.71 -8.75
C TYR A 97 -7.37 -2.14 -7.34
N ALA A 98 -8.48 -1.50 -6.98
CA ALA A 98 -8.63 -0.85 -5.68
C ALA A 98 -10.01 -1.13 -5.10
N VAL A 99 -10.10 -1.25 -3.77
CA VAL A 99 -11.39 -1.30 -3.09
C VAL A 99 -12.01 0.11 -3.00
N SER A 100 -13.32 0.17 -2.79
CA SER A 100 -14.02 1.30 -2.17
C SER A 100 -14.58 0.79 -0.85
N GLU A 101 -13.90 1.15 0.27
CA GLU A 101 -14.19 0.65 1.62
C GLU A 101 -15.37 1.40 2.21
N PHE A 102 -16.56 0.79 2.12
CA PHE A 102 -17.81 1.28 2.67
C PHE A 102 -18.59 0.15 3.32
N ASN A 103 -19.34 0.48 4.36
CA ASN A 103 -20.24 -0.45 5.07
C ASN A 103 -21.69 -0.40 4.53
N ASP A 104 -21.86 -0.03 3.28
CA ASP A 104 -23.14 0.09 2.59
C ASP A 104 -23.01 -0.35 1.10
N GLU A 105 -24.03 -0.08 0.31
CA GLU A 105 -24.10 -0.47 -1.11
C GLU A 105 -23.00 0.18 -1.99
N ARG A 106 -22.20 1.11 -1.49
CA ARG A 106 -21.04 1.69 -2.20
C ARG A 106 -19.82 0.76 -2.18
N ALA A 107 -19.83 -0.27 -1.32
CA ALA A 107 -18.74 -1.24 -1.24
C ALA A 107 -18.44 -1.87 -2.60
N ALA A 108 -17.23 -1.69 -3.12
CA ALA A 108 -16.88 -2.06 -4.49
C ALA A 108 -15.40 -2.47 -4.65
N ALA A 109 -15.13 -3.18 -5.74
CA ALA A 109 -13.82 -3.35 -6.34
C ALA A 109 -13.79 -2.55 -7.66
N ASN A 110 -12.76 -1.72 -7.83
CA ASN A 110 -12.57 -0.85 -9.00
C ASN A 110 -11.41 -1.35 -9.85
N ALA A 111 -11.57 -1.33 -11.17
CA ALA A 111 -10.52 -1.60 -12.15
C ALA A 111 -10.13 -0.30 -12.85
N LEU A 112 -8.83 -0.01 -12.89
CA LEU A 112 -8.28 1.15 -13.58
C LEU A 112 -7.19 0.70 -14.56
N ALA A 113 -7.19 1.24 -15.76
CA ALA A 113 -6.03 1.22 -16.65
C ALA A 113 -5.00 2.23 -16.14
N PHE A 114 -3.73 1.90 -16.24
CA PHE A 114 -2.62 2.72 -15.74
C PHE A 114 -1.55 2.92 -16.81
N ASP A 115 -1.23 4.16 -17.10
CA ASP A 115 -0.10 4.55 -17.97
C ASP A 115 1.14 4.78 -17.09
N LYS A 116 2.06 3.81 -17.06
CA LYS A 116 3.26 3.84 -16.22
C LYS A 116 4.21 5.00 -16.57
N GLU A 117 4.26 5.42 -17.84
CA GLU A 117 5.14 6.49 -18.29
C GLU A 117 4.65 7.85 -17.79
N LYS A 118 3.34 8.08 -17.88
CA LYS A 118 2.70 9.34 -17.45
C LYS A 118 2.29 9.32 -15.98
N GLY A 119 2.16 8.14 -15.39
CA GLY A 119 1.60 7.95 -14.05
C GLY A 119 0.09 8.17 -13.98
N THR A 120 -0.65 8.11 -15.08
CA THR A 120 -2.07 8.48 -15.15
C THR A 120 -3.00 7.27 -15.09
N PHE A 121 -4.21 7.47 -14.58
CA PHE A 121 -5.23 6.45 -14.40
C PHE A 121 -6.43 6.72 -15.30
N GLN A 122 -7.09 5.63 -15.70
CA GLN A 122 -8.41 5.65 -16.32
C GLN A 122 -9.30 4.60 -15.68
N LEU A 123 -10.39 5.01 -15.02
CA LEU A 123 -11.37 4.07 -14.49
C LEU A 123 -12.01 3.27 -15.65
N LEU A 124 -11.91 1.95 -15.57
CA LEU A 124 -12.55 1.04 -16.53
C LEU A 124 -13.97 0.70 -16.07
N ASN A 125 -14.09 0.18 -14.86
CA ASN A 125 -15.39 -0.10 -14.23
C ASN A 125 -15.25 -0.34 -12.72
N SER A 126 -16.40 -0.50 -12.07
CA SER A 126 -16.55 -0.87 -10.67
C SER A 126 -17.55 -2.02 -10.55
N GLN A 127 -17.28 -2.98 -9.65
CA GLN A 127 -18.16 -4.09 -9.34
C GLN A 127 -18.47 -4.10 -7.83
N LYS A 128 -19.73 -4.34 -7.48
CA LYS A 128 -20.14 -4.49 -6.08
C LYS A 128 -19.48 -5.71 -5.45
N THR A 129 -18.95 -5.56 -4.24
CA THR A 129 -18.32 -6.69 -3.52
C THR A 129 -19.35 -7.68 -2.98
N GLY A 130 -20.60 -7.26 -2.77
CA GLY A 130 -21.60 -8.10 -2.11
C GLY A 130 -21.26 -8.40 -0.64
N GLY A 131 -20.28 -7.71 -0.09
CA GLY A 131 -19.87 -7.71 1.31
C GLY A 131 -19.35 -6.32 1.68
N GLU A 132 -19.59 -5.87 2.91
CA GLU A 132 -19.31 -4.54 3.43
C GLU A 132 -17.84 -4.41 3.85
N ASP A 133 -17.32 -3.17 3.80
CA ASP A 133 -15.95 -2.79 4.17
C ASP A 133 -14.87 -3.66 3.51
N PRO A 134 -14.77 -3.71 2.16
CA PRO A 134 -13.66 -4.36 1.50
C PRO A 134 -12.36 -3.63 1.87
N CYS A 135 -11.49 -4.27 2.67
CA CYS A 135 -10.29 -3.65 3.24
C CYS A 135 -8.98 -4.24 2.70
N TYR A 136 -9.05 -5.28 1.87
CA TYR A 136 -7.91 -5.92 1.23
C TYR A 136 -8.26 -6.39 -0.17
N ILE A 137 -7.31 -6.29 -1.11
CA ILE A 137 -7.49 -6.71 -2.50
C ILE A 137 -6.20 -7.30 -3.06
N ILE A 138 -6.32 -8.41 -3.79
CA ILE A 138 -5.21 -9.05 -4.50
C ILE A 138 -5.62 -9.40 -5.93
N THR A 139 -4.62 -9.72 -6.76
CA THR A 139 -4.84 -10.31 -8.09
C THR A 139 -3.84 -11.42 -8.37
N ASN A 140 -4.26 -12.43 -9.12
CA ASN A 140 -3.39 -13.44 -9.73
C ASN A 140 -3.26 -13.27 -11.25
N GLY A 141 -3.72 -12.14 -11.79
CA GLY A 141 -3.75 -11.83 -13.22
C GLY A 141 -4.95 -12.39 -14.00
N LYS A 142 -5.73 -13.33 -13.41
CA LYS A 142 -6.99 -13.85 -13.97
C LYS A 142 -8.20 -13.40 -13.16
N ASN A 143 -8.02 -13.28 -11.86
CA ASN A 143 -9.05 -12.88 -10.91
C ASN A 143 -8.51 -11.78 -10.01
N VAL A 144 -9.41 -10.92 -9.57
CA VAL A 144 -9.26 -10.04 -8.41
C VAL A 144 -10.06 -10.65 -7.27
N VAL A 145 -9.50 -10.61 -6.06
CA VAL A 145 -10.15 -11.14 -4.86
C VAL A 145 -10.11 -10.08 -3.77
N THR A 146 -11.24 -9.86 -3.09
CA THR A 146 -11.34 -8.92 -1.95
C THR A 146 -11.63 -9.66 -0.64
N ALA A 147 -11.10 -9.14 0.46
CA ALA A 147 -11.56 -9.48 1.81
C ALA A 147 -12.46 -8.35 2.30
N ASN A 148 -13.70 -8.69 2.69
CA ASN A 148 -14.74 -7.77 3.11
C ASN A 148 -14.91 -7.90 4.63
N TYR A 149 -14.44 -6.87 5.38
CA TYR A 149 -14.29 -6.94 6.83
C TYR A 149 -15.63 -7.05 7.54
N SER A 150 -16.52 -6.07 7.41
CA SER A 150 -17.83 -6.07 8.04
C SER A 150 -18.81 -7.02 7.37
N GLY A 151 -18.63 -7.28 6.07
CA GLY A 151 -19.41 -8.25 5.31
C GLY A 151 -19.04 -9.71 5.60
N SER A 152 -17.97 -9.96 6.37
CA SER A 152 -17.50 -11.31 6.69
C SER A 152 -17.41 -12.21 5.46
N SER A 153 -16.79 -11.74 4.38
CA SER A 153 -16.80 -12.49 3.12
C SER A 153 -15.54 -12.27 2.28
N ILE A 154 -15.34 -13.18 1.33
CA ILE A 154 -14.38 -13.04 0.22
C ILE A 154 -15.21 -12.95 -1.05
N SER A 155 -14.86 -11.99 -1.93
CA SER A 155 -15.49 -11.89 -3.26
C SER A 155 -14.44 -12.08 -4.34
N VAL A 156 -14.76 -12.88 -5.36
CA VAL A 156 -13.89 -13.21 -6.49
C VAL A 156 -14.44 -12.61 -7.76
N PHE A 157 -13.64 -11.84 -8.47
CA PHE A 157 -14.01 -11.16 -9.72
C PHE A 157 -13.10 -11.62 -10.85
N PRO A 158 -13.61 -12.30 -11.89
CA PRO A 158 -12.82 -12.58 -13.08
C PRO A 158 -12.43 -11.28 -13.79
N ILE A 159 -11.23 -11.25 -14.36
CA ILE A 159 -10.72 -10.13 -15.13
C ILE A 159 -11.01 -10.34 -16.62
N ALA A 160 -11.64 -9.38 -17.26
CA ALA A 160 -11.86 -9.37 -18.69
C ALA A 160 -10.56 -9.07 -19.47
N LYS A 161 -10.55 -9.29 -20.79
CA LYS A 161 -9.35 -9.10 -21.63
C LYS A 161 -8.84 -7.67 -21.65
N ASP A 162 -9.70 -6.68 -21.42
CA ASP A 162 -9.37 -5.26 -21.36
C ASP A 162 -8.95 -4.79 -19.95
N GLY A 163 -8.87 -5.70 -18.98
CA GLY A 163 -8.52 -5.42 -17.60
C GLY A 163 -9.69 -5.03 -16.70
N SER A 164 -10.91 -4.85 -17.24
CA SER A 164 -12.11 -4.59 -16.44
C SER A 164 -12.53 -5.82 -15.62
N LEU A 165 -13.32 -5.61 -14.57
CA LEU A 165 -13.85 -6.68 -13.72
C LEU A 165 -15.20 -7.17 -14.25
N LEU A 166 -15.36 -8.47 -14.33
CA LEU A 166 -16.68 -9.08 -14.48
C LEU A 166 -17.41 -9.09 -13.12
N PRO A 167 -18.75 -9.28 -13.08
CA PRO A 167 -19.47 -9.49 -11.83
C PRO A 167 -18.83 -10.59 -10.99
N ALA A 168 -18.98 -10.51 -9.65
CA ALA A 168 -18.42 -11.51 -8.76
C ALA A 168 -18.91 -12.93 -9.14
N SER A 169 -17.97 -13.84 -9.36
CA SER A 169 -18.25 -15.25 -9.66
C SER A 169 -18.51 -16.03 -8.38
N ASP A 170 -17.89 -15.64 -7.28
CA ASP A 170 -18.01 -16.27 -5.97
C ASP A 170 -18.08 -15.22 -4.87
N ILE A 171 -18.94 -15.46 -3.87
CA ILE A 171 -18.98 -14.73 -2.60
C ILE A 171 -18.99 -15.76 -1.47
N LEU A 172 -17.84 -15.95 -0.84
CA LEU A 172 -17.67 -16.90 0.27
C LEU A 172 -17.95 -16.19 1.59
N LYS A 173 -18.97 -16.61 2.34
CA LYS A 173 -19.35 -16.02 3.62
C LYS A 173 -18.80 -16.82 4.79
N PHE A 174 -18.47 -16.13 5.87
CA PHE A 174 -17.93 -16.69 7.10
C PHE A 174 -18.80 -16.30 8.29
N GLU A 175 -18.91 -17.21 9.25
CA GLU A 175 -19.67 -17.04 10.47
C GLU A 175 -18.79 -17.32 11.68
N GLY A 176 -19.29 -16.99 12.86
CA GLY A 176 -18.62 -17.20 14.14
C GLY A 176 -18.25 -15.90 14.82
N SER A 177 -17.69 -16.03 16.03
CA SER A 177 -17.28 -14.92 16.88
C SER A 177 -16.09 -15.34 17.74
N GLY A 178 -15.44 -14.38 18.39
CA GLY A 178 -14.33 -14.59 19.31
C GLY A 178 -14.66 -14.16 20.73
N VAL A 179 -13.58 -14.01 21.54
CA VAL A 179 -13.69 -13.70 22.97
C VAL A 179 -13.83 -12.19 23.25
N ASP A 180 -13.33 -11.32 22.36
CA ASP A 180 -13.49 -9.87 22.47
C ASP A 180 -14.86 -9.44 21.96
N LYS A 181 -15.75 -9.04 22.89
CA LYS A 181 -17.16 -8.76 22.56
C LYS A 181 -17.38 -7.52 21.74
N GLU A 182 -16.39 -6.63 21.64
CA GLU A 182 -16.46 -5.38 20.86
C GLU A 182 -15.84 -5.52 19.47
N ARG A 183 -14.80 -6.36 19.36
CA ARG A 183 -14.01 -6.48 18.13
C ARG A 183 -14.12 -7.85 17.45
N GLN A 184 -14.72 -8.83 18.13
CA GLN A 184 -14.93 -10.20 17.64
C GLN A 184 -16.37 -10.64 17.85
N GLU A 185 -17.33 -9.72 17.82
CA GLU A 185 -18.77 -10.01 17.94
C GLU A 185 -19.30 -10.89 16.80
N LYS A 186 -18.60 -10.83 15.65
CA LYS A 186 -18.81 -11.67 14.46
C LYS A 186 -17.50 -11.93 13.73
N SER A 187 -17.56 -12.68 12.65
CA SER A 187 -16.45 -12.88 11.71
C SER A 187 -16.07 -11.57 11.03
N HIS A 188 -14.75 -11.32 10.85
CA HIS A 188 -14.17 -10.14 10.18
C HIS A 188 -12.96 -10.55 9.35
N LEU A 189 -13.13 -10.69 8.03
CA LEU A 189 -12.04 -11.02 7.12
C LEU A 189 -11.18 -9.76 6.87
N HIS A 190 -9.90 -9.81 7.20
CA HIS A 190 -9.03 -8.62 7.07
C HIS A 190 -7.98 -8.73 5.97
N CYS A 191 -7.48 -9.92 5.69
CA CYS A 191 -6.43 -10.13 4.71
C CYS A 191 -6.65 -11.44 3.95
N ILE A 192 -6.24 -11.45 2.70
CA ILE A 192 -6.15 -12.64 1.85
C ILE A 192 -4.77 -12.67 1.21
N ARG A 193 -4.12 -13.83 1.22
CA ARG A 193 -2.77 -14.00 0.65
C ARG A 193 -2.68 -15.27 -0.17
N ILE A 194 -2.22 -15.15 -1.40
CA ILE A 194 -1.83 -16.30 -2.22
C ILE A 194 -0.44 -16.74 -1.75
N THR A 195 -0.25 -18.05 -1.64
CA THR A 195 1.04 -18.64 -1.29
C THR A 195 2.08 -18.43 -2.40
N PRO A 196 3.38 -18.45 -2.08
CA PRO A 196 4.44 -18.21 -3.08
C PRO A 196 4.38 -19.15 -4.28
N ASP A 197 3.90 -20.38 -4.09
CA ASP A 197 3.74 -21.38 -5.16
C ASP A 197 2.41 -21.25 -5.95
N GLY A 198 1.57 -20.30 -5.58
CA GLY A 198 0.29 -20.01 -6.24
C GLY A 198 -0.81 -21.06 -6.03
N LYS A 199 -0.59 -22.07 -5.17
CA LYS A 199 -1.52 -23.19 -5.02
C LYS A 199 -2.61 -22.96 -3.99
N TYR A 200 -2.36 -22.12 -3.00
CA TYR A 200 -3.28 -21.88 -1.89
C TYR A 200 -3.53 -20.39 -1.67
N LEU A 201 -4.69 -20.09 -1.11
CA LEU A 201 -5.04 -18.80 -0.56
C LEU A 201 -5.31 -18.94 0.93
N PHE A 202 -4.68 -18.11 1.75
CA PHE A 202 -4.99 -17.94 3.16
C PHE A 202 -5.81 -16.69 3.37
N ALA A 203 -6.81 -16.76 4.29
CA ALA A 203 -7.67 -15.65 4.65
C ALA A 203 -7.70 -15.48 6.17
N ASP A 204 -7.23 -14.32 6.62
CA ASP A 204 -7.12 -14.00 8.04
C ASP A 204 -8.44 -13.45 8.56
N ASN A 205 -9.03 -14.16 9.53
CA ASN A 205 -10.29 -13.82 10.16
C ASN A 205 -10.06 -13.30 11.58
N LEU A 206 -10.04 -11.98 11.70
CA LEU A 206 -9.83 -11.28 12.97
C LEU A 206 -10.92 -11.64 13.98
N GLY A 207 -12.18 -11.76 13.51
CA GLY A 207 -13.33 -11.97 14.38
C GLY A 207 -13.43 -13.37 15.00
N THR A 208 -12.75 -14.38 14.42
CA THR A 208 -12.87 -15.78 14.87
C THR A 208 -11.53 -16.39 15.30
N ASP A 209 -10.43 -15.63 15.29
CA ASP A 209 -9.08 -16.10 15.60
C ASP A 209 -8.65 -17.27 14.69
N GLN A 210 -8.93 -17.16 13.38
CA GLN A 210 -8.64 -18.22 12.40
C GLN A 210 -7.93 -17.69 11.16
N ILE A 211 -7.12 -18.55 10.55
CA ILE A 211 -6.59 -18.41 9.21
C ILE A 211 -7.25 -19.47 8.36
N HIS A 212 -8.20 -19.10 7.49
CA HIS A 212 -8.85 -20.03 6.58
C HIS A 212 -7.95 -20.39 5.41
N LYS A 213 -8.04 -21.62 4.92
CA LYS A 213 -7.23 -22.14 3.81
C LYS A 213 -8.11 -22.55 2.64
N TYR A 214 -7.74 -22.12 1.45
CA TYR A 214 -8.36 -22.53 0.19
C TYR A 214 -7.32 -23.08 -0.78
N VAL A 215 -7.71 -24.07 -1.56
CA VAL A 215 -6.97 -24.54 -2.73
C VAL A 215 -7.43 -23.71 -3.92
N ILE A 216 -6.47 -23.14 -4.65
CA ILE A 216 -6.73 -22.35 -5.85
C ILE A 216 -6.93 -23.31 -7.03
N ASN A 217 -8.05 -23.15 -7.76
CA ASN A 217 -8.27 -23.77 -9.07
C ASN A 217 -7.87 -22.77 -10.17
N PRO A 218 -6.64 -22.86 -10.73
CA PRO A 218 -6.15 -21.88 -11.69
C PRO A 218 -6.86 -21.95 -13.05
N ASN A 219 -7.64 -23.01 -13.28
CA ASN A 219 -8.35 -23.27 -14.53
C ASN A 219 -9.88 -23.27 -14.31
N ALA A 220 -10.36 -22.67 -13.22
CA ALA A 220 -11.80 -22.56 -12.98
C ALA A 220 -12.47 -21.88 -14.19
N ASP A 221 -13.44 -22.56 -14.77
CA ASP A 221 -14.27 -22.03 -15.84
C ASP A 221 -15.59 -21.55 -15.27
N ILE A 222 -15.73 -20.22 -15.16
CA ILE A 222 -16.93 -19.58 -14.63
C ILE A 222 -18.18 -19.89 -15.47
N THR A 223 -18.03 -20.19 -16.76
CA THR A 223 -19.18 -20.57 -17.61
C THR A 223 -19.74 -21.93 -17.23
N ASN A 224 -18.92 -22.79 -16.62
CA ASN A 224 -19.30 -24.10 -16.11
C ASN A 224 -19.59 -24.08 -14.58
N GLN A 225 -19.69 -22.90 -13.96
CA GLN A 225 -19.89 -22.70 -12.53
C GLN A 225 -18.80 -23.35 -11.65
N GLU A 226 -17.58 -23.42 -12.16
CA GLU A 226 -16.45 -23.89 -11.39
C GLU A 226 -15.92 -22.78 -10.50
N SER A 227 -15.85 -23.04 -9.18
CA SER A 227 -15.29 -22.08 -8.21
C SER A 227 -13.78 -21.97 -8.34
N PHE A 228 -13.28 -20.73 -8.30
CA PHE A 228 -11.85 -20.41 -8.23
C PHE A 228 -11.22 -20.90 -6.92
N LEU A 229 -11.96 -20.85 -5.79
CA LEU A 229 -11.51 -21.27 -4.48
C LEU A 229 -12.28 -22.51 -4.00
N LYS A 230 -11.53 -23.54 -3.58
CA LYS A 230 -12.08 -24.73 -2.92
C LYS A 230 -11.53 -24.82 -1.51
N GLU A 231 -12.39 -25.18 -0.53
CA GLU A 231 -11.97 -25.33 0.86
C GLU A 231 -10.78 -26.29 0.99
N GLY A 232 -9.76 -25.88 1.74
CA GLY A 232 -8.55 -26.67 1.96
C GLY A 232 -8.68 -27.70 3.09
N GLN A 233 -7.63 -28.52 3.25
CA GLN A 233 -7.51 -29.43 4.39
C GLN A 233 -6.19 -29.14 5.13
N PRO A 234 -6.24 -28.76 6.42
CA PRO A 234 -7.42 -28.39 7.17
C PRO A 234 -8.09 -27.13 6.58
N ALA A 235 -9.39 -26.93 6.85
CA ALA A 235 -10.15 -25.78 6.38
C ALA A 235 -9.66 -24.46 7.00
N ALA A 236 -9.16 -24.52 8.24
CA ALA A 236 -8.63 -23.37 8.96
C ALA A 236 -7.59 -23.77 10.01
N TYR A 237 -6.69 -22.82 10.32
CA TYR A 237 -5.75 -22.85 11.43
C TYR A 237 -6.25 -21.89 12.52
N LYS A 238 -6.37 -22.39 13.76
CA LYS A 238 -6.73 -21.57 14.91
C LYS A 238 -5.48 -20.98 15.56
N VAL A 239 -5.57 -19.71 15.90
CA VAL A 239 -4.58 -19.06 16.77
C VAL A 239 -5.13 -18.87 18.18
N LYS A 240 -4.34 -18.37 19.12
CA LYS A 240 -4.78 -18.12 20.49
C LYS A 240 -5.99 -17.18 20.49
N ALA A 241 -7.01 -17.53 21.31
CA ALA A 241 -8.23 -16.72 21.43
C ALA A 241 -7.92 -15.27 21.84
N GLY A 242 -8.57 -14.31 21.19
CA GLY A 242 -8.35 -12.88 21.36
C GLY A 242 -7.11 -12.34 20.64
N SER A 243 -6.53 -13.10 19.70
CA SER A 243 -5.38 -12.65 18.91
C SER A 243 -5.77 -11.64 17.86
N GLY A 244 -6.84 -11.90 17.11
CA GLY A 244 -7.29 -11.06 16.00
C GLY A 244 -6.33 -11.08 14.79
N PRO A 245 -6.25 -12.19 14.03
CA PRO A 245 -5.46 -12.30 12.80
C PRO A 245 -5.75 -11.17 11.84
N ARG A 246 -4.71 -10.47 11.37
CA ARG A 246 -4.91 -9.28 10.54
C ARG A 246 -4.24 -9.35 9.17
N HIS A 247 -2.92 -9.45 9.14
CA HIS A 247 -2.14 -9.56 7.89
C HIS A 247 -1.11 -10.68 7.99
N LEU A 248 -1.03 -11.49 6.93
CA LEU A 248 -0.07 -12.57 6.76
C LEU A 248 0.94 -12.22 5.66
N THR A 249 2.21 -12.56 5.86
CA THR A 249 3.26 -12.44 4.84
C THR A 249 4.11 -13.70 4.81
N PHE A 250 4.67 -14.02 3.61
CA PHE A 250 5.58 -15.16 3.43
C PHE A 250 7.01 -14.68 3.31
N ALA A 251 7.94 -15.45 3.86
CA ALA A 251 9.37 -15.21 3.64
C ALA A 251 9.73 -15.42 2.15
N PRO A 252 10.72 -14.67 1.60
CA PRO A 252 11.14 -14.81 0.21
C PRO A 252 11.58 -16.23 -0.18
N ASN A 253 12.11 -16.99 0.79
CA ASN A 253 12.52 -18.39 0.58
C ASN A 253 11.33 -19.39 0.55
N GLY A 254 10.11 -18.92 0.82
CA GLY A 254 8.89 -19.73 0.82
C GLY A 254 8.76 -20.74 1.97
N ASN A 255 9.65 -20.77 2.94
CA ASN A 255 9.66 -21.75 4.03
C ASN A 255 8.95 -21.29 5.30
N TYR A 256 8.72 -19.99 5.44
CA TYR A 256 8.15 -19.39 6.62
C TYR A 256 7.03 -18.41 6.27
N ALA A 257 6.08 -18.27 7.19
CA ALA A 257 5.04 -17.25 7.15
C ALA A 257 4.95 -16.52 8.48
N TYR A 258 4.53 -15.26 8.45
CA TYR A 258 4.41 -14.43 9.66
C TYR A 258 3.08 -13.71 9.65
N LEU A 259 2.34 -13.84 10.75
CA LEU A 259 1.04 -13.24 10.97
C LEU A 259 1.14 -12.14 12.02
N ILE A 260 0.67 -10.94 11.70
CA ILE A 260 0.42 -9.90 12.71
C ILE A 260 -1.00 -10.02 13.24
N ASN A 261 -1.14 -10.03 14.56
CA ASN A 261 -2.42 -10.06 15.24
C ASN A 261 -2.77 -8.66 15.76
N GLU A 262 -3.91 -8.11 15.34
CA GLU A 262 -4.30 -6.74 15.68
C GLU A 262 -4.58 -6.57 17.18
N LEU A 263 -5.33 -7.51 17.79
CA LEU A 263 -5.86 -7.35 19.13
C LEU A 263 -4.84 -7.73 20.21
N SER A 264 -4.08 -8.80 20.00
CA SER A 264 -3.04 -9.21 20.97
C SER A 264 -1.73 -8.46 20.80
N GLY A 265 -1.50 -7.77 19.68
CA GLY A 265 -0.26 -7.07 19.40
C GLY A 265 0.94 -8.01 19.22
N THR A 266 0.70 -9.25 18.76
CA THR A 266 1.75 -10.26 18.59
C THR A 266 2.00 -10.57 17.12
N VAL A 267 3.23 -11.02 16.83
CA VAL A 267 3.56 -11.70 15.58
C VAL A 267 3.68 -13.20 15.87
N ILE A 268 3.00 -14.02 15.05
CA ILE A 268 3.19 -15.48 15.05
C ILE A 268 4.05 -15.83 13.84
N ALA A 269 5.13 -16.57 14.09
CA ALA A 269 5.95 -17.17 13.06
C ALA A 269 5.51 -18.62 12.82
N PHE A 270 5.38 -19.01 11.56
CA PHE A 270 5.05 -20.36 11.13
C PHE A 270 6.14 -20.93 10.23
N GLU A 271 6.45 -22.21 10.38
CA GLU A 271 6.99 -23.03 9.32
C GLU A 271 5.88 -23.26 8.29
N TYR A 272 6.17 -22.99 7.00
CA TYR A 272 5.22 -23.21 5.90
C TYR A 272 5.74 -24.31 5.00
N LYS A 273 4.88 -25.29 4.71
CA LYS A 273 5.20 -26.36 3.76
C LYS A 273 3.93 -26.87 3.08
N ASP A 274 3.87 -26.81 1.75
CA ASP A 274 2.79 -27.40 0.92
C ASP A 274 1.38 -27.04 1.41
N GLY A 275 1.15 -25.76 1.70
CA GLY A 275 -0.14 -25.26 2.21
C GLY A 275 -0.39 -25.55 3.69
N ASN A 276 0.60 -26.00 4.45
CA ASN A 276 0.47 -26.24 5.88
C ASN A 276 1.26 -25.20 6.67
N LEU A 277 0.62 -24.70 7.75
CA LEU A 277 1.19 -23.79 8.73
C LEU A 277 1.43 -24.54 10.04
N LYS A 278 2.66 -24.45 10.56
CA LYS A 278 3.01 -24.97 11.88
C LYS A 278 3.62 -23.84 12.68
N GLU A 279 2.93 -23.42 13.76
CA GLU A 279 3.45 -22.38 14.66
C GLU A 279 4.79 -22.80 15.26
N ILE A 280 5.78 -21.91 15.19
CA ILE A 280 7.12 -22.09 15.78
C ILE A 280 7.44 -21.04 16.84
N GLN A 281 6.76 -19.88 16.82
CA GLN A 281 6.97 -18.83 17.80
C GLN A 281 5.80 -17.85 17.81
N THR A 282 5.50 -17.30 19.00
CA THR A 282 4.69 -16.09 19.18
C THR A 282 5.53 -15.05 19.94
N ILE A 283 5.67 -13.83 19.41
CA ILE A 283 6.47 -12.74 19.98
C ILE A 283 5.69 -11.42 19.96
N ALA A 284 5.87 -10.57 20.98
CA ALA A 284 5.20 -9.28 21.08
C ALA A 284 5.80 -8.25 20.10
N ALA A 285 4.95 -7.66 19.24
CA ALA A 285 5.22 -6.46 18.46
C ALA A 285 4.81 -5.21 19.23
N ASP A 286 3.59 -5.20 19.77
CA ASP A 286 3.09 -4.17 20.69
C ASP A 286 3.37 -4.57 22.14
N THR A 287 4.02 -3.68 22.87
CA THR A 287 4.37 -3.88 24.29
C THR A 287 3.57 -2.97 25.22
N VAL A 288 2.65 -2.15 24.70
CA VAL A 288 1.84 -1.19 25.47
C VAL A 288 0.35 -1.54 25.48
N GLY A 289 -0.03 -2.65 24.85
CA GLY A 289 -1.40 -3.18 24.85
C GLY A 289 -2.39 -2.25 24.17
N ALA A 290 -2.02 -1.70 23.01
CA ALA A 290 -2.84 -0.76 22.27
C ALA A 290 -4.01 -1.42 21.53
N LYS A 291 -3.94 -2.75 21.25
CA LYS A 291 -4.91 -3.51 20.46
C LYS A 291 -5.08 -2.94 19.05
N GLY A 292 -3.99 -2.49 18.43
CA GLY A 292 -4.03 -1.77 17.15
C GLY A 292 -2.88 -2.12 16.21
N SER A 293 -2.25 -3.29 16.32
CA SER A 293 -1.23 -3.71 15.35
C SER A 293 -1.83 -3.81 13.96
N ALA A 294 -1.05 -3.46 12.90
CA ALA A 294 -1.64 -3.28 11.59
C ALA A 294 -0.95 -4.08 10.47
N ASP A 295 0.15 -3.61 9.95
CA ASP A 295 0.76 -4.18 8.76
C ASP A 295 2.07 -4.90 9.07
N ILE A 296 2.49 -5.80 8.16
CA ILE A 296 3.66 -6.65 8.36
C ILE A 296 4.35 -6.90 7.02
N HIS A 297 5.64 -6.62 6.95
CA HIS A 297 6.47 -6.87 5.77
C HIS A 297 7.85 -7.40 6.15
N ILE A 298 8.41 -8.19 5.24
CA ILE A 298 9.78 -8.70 5.32
C ILE A 298 10.65 -7.87 4.37
N SER A 299 11.87 -7.56 4.78
CA SER A 299 12.84 -6.92 3.90
C SER A 299 13.15 -7.83 2.68
N PRO A 300 13.44 -7.27 1.49
CA PRO A 300 13.70 -8.05 0.28
C PRO A 300 14.85 -9.06 0.43
N ASP A 301 15.82 -8.76 1.29
CA ASP A 301 16.93 -9.66 1.64
C ASP A 301 16.56 -10.81 2.59
N GLY A 302 15.30 -10.83 3.07
CA GLY A 302 14.80 -11.86 3.98
C GLY A 302 15.33 -11.80 5.42
N LYS A 303 16.13 -10.78 5.77
CA LYS A 303 16.83 -10.71 7.07
C LYS A 303 15.99 -10.12 8.20
N PHE A 304 15.06 -9.22 7.87
CA PHE A 304 14.29 -8.48 8.87
C PHE A 304 12.79 -8.50 8.57
N LEU A 305 12.03 -8.51 9.64
CA LEU A 305 10.58 -8.34 9.62
C LEU A 305 10.21 -7.07 10.36
N TYR A 306 9.27 -6.32 9.81
CA TYR A 306 8.74 -5.08 10.32
C TYR A 306 7.25 -5.23 10.57
N ALA A 307 6.76 -4.66 11.69
CA ALA A 307 5.35 -4.72 12.07
C ALA A 307 4.90 -3.37 12.62
N SER A 308 3.84 -2.77 12.05
CA SER A 308 3.33 -1.49 12.50
C SER A 308 2.32 -1.64 13.64
N ASN A 309 2.35 -0.69 14.60
CA ASN A 309 1.46 -0.60 15.74
C ASN A 309 0.85 0.81 15.81
N ARG A 310 -0.45 0.89 16.15
CA ARG A 310 -1.27 2.10 16.18
C ARG A 310 -1.90 2.31 17.56
N LEU A 311 -2.52 3.47 17.77
CA LEU A 311 -3.38 3.83 18.91
C LEU A 311 -2.62 4.21 20.19
N LYS A 312 -1.45 3.65 20.45
CA LYS A 312 -0.54 4.02 21.53
C LYS A 312 0.88 3.69 21.12
N ALA A 313 1.82 4.61 21.35
CA ALA A 313 3.21 4.45 20.93
C ALA A 313 3.31 4.02 19.44
N ASP A 314 2.62 4.76 18.58
CA ASP A 314 2.53 4.51 17.15
C ASP A 314 3.93 4.35 16.54
N GLY A 315 4.15 3.25 15.80
CA GLY A 315 5.50 2.95 15.33
C GLY A 315 5.65 1.59 14.66
N ILE A 316 6.88 1.26 14.33
CA ILE A 316 7.31 0.04 13.65
C ILE A 316 8.17 -0.79 14.59
N ALA A 317 7.73 -1.98 14.96
CA ALA A 317 8.54 -2.99 15.62
C ALA A 317 9.46 -3.67 14.59
N ILE A 318 10.73 -3.89 14.98
CA ILE A 318 11.78 -4.40 14.09
C ILE A 318 12.28 -5.73 14.67
N PHE A 319 12.31 -6.76 13.83
CA PHE A 319 12.76 -8.08 14.20
C PHE A 319 13.81 -8.59 13.21
N ARG A 320 14.85 -9.23 13.74
CA ARG A 320 15.75 -10.06 12.93
C ARG A 320 15.12 -11.43 12.74
N ILE A 321 15.14 -11.94 11.52
CA ILE A 321 14.73 -13.30 11.16
C ILE A 321 15.97 -14.21 11.25
N HIS A 322 15.88 -15.29 12.00
CA HIS A 322 16.94 -16.30 12.04
C HIS A 322 16.87 -17.17 10.79
N PRO A 323 17.93 -17.24 9.97
CA PRO A 323 17.88 -17.89 8.65
C PRO A 323 17.61 -19.39 8.74
N ASP A 324 18.07 -20.06 9.80
CA ASP A 324 18.02 -21.52 9.94
C ASP A 324 16.65 -22.03 10.39
N ASN A 325 15.87 -21.23 11.09
CA ASN A 325 14.64 -21.70 11.75
C ASN A 325 13.46 -20.73 11.65
N GLY A 326 13.63 -19.56 11.00
CA GLY A 326 12.57 -18.57 10.84
C GLY A 326 12.10 -17.85 12.10
N MET A 327 12.71 -18.13 13.26
CA MET A 327 12.35 -17.46 14.52
C MET A 327 12.78 -15.99 14.51
N LEU A 328 12.10 -15.18 15.31
CA LEU A 328 12.27 -13.73 15.39
C LEU A 328 12.98 -13.32 16.68
N THR A 329 13.90 -12.36 16.57
CA THR A 329 14.43 -11.62 17.73
C THR A 329 14.14 -10.14 17.54
N LYS A 330 13.47 -9.49 18.50
CA LYS A 330 13.19 -8.06 18.45
C LYS A 330 14.49 -7.27 18.57
N THR A 331 14.79 -6.43 17.59
CA THR A 331 16.04 -5.65 17.54
C THR A 331 15.82 -4.16 17.73
N GLY A 332 14.58 -3.66 17.54
CA GLY A 332 14.30 -2.25 17.67
C GLY A 332 12.83 -1.90 17.62
N TYR A 333 12.57 -0.61 17.77
CA TYR A 333 11.27 0.01 17.60
C TYR A 333 11.46 1.46 17.11
N GLN A 334 10.85 1.82 15.98
CA GLN A 334 10.88 3.16 15.44
C GLN A 334 9.54 3.85 15.66
N LEU A 335 9.51 4.94 16.44
CA LEU A 335 8.32 5.80 16.54
C LEU A 335 8.05 6.48 15.20
N THR A 336 6.76 6.64 14.86
CA THR A 336 6.29 7.25 13.62
C THR A 336 5.27 8.36 13.90
N GLY A 337 4.72 8.94 12.84
CA GLY A 337 3.50 9.73 12.92
C GLY A 337 2.29 8.89 13.34
N ILE A 338 1.14 9.56 13.51
CA ILE A 338 -0.07 8.96 14.08
C ILE A 338 -0.73 8.00 13.09
N HIS A 339 -1.10 6.82 13.58
CA HIS A 339 -1.84 5.78 12.89
C HIS A 339 -1.09 5.19 11.66
N PRO A 340 0.08 4.56 11.84
CA PRO A 340 0.81 3.88 10.76
C PRO A 340 0.06 2.61 10.31
N ARG A 341 -0.97 2.79 9.43
CA ARG A 341 -1.87 1.71 9.01
C ARG A 341 -1.23 0.74 8.03
N ASN A 342 -0.36 1.26 7.15
CA ASN A 342 0.34 0.49 6.12
C ASN A 342 1.74 1.06 5.94
N PHE A 343 2.67 0.23 5.51
CA PHE A 343 4.01 0.64 5.11
C PHE A 343 4.51 -0.26 3.98
N ILE A 344 5.57 0.14 3.31
CA ILE A 344 6.22 -0.67 2.28
C ILE A 344 7.73 -0.47 2.33
N ILE A 345 8.47 -1.50 1.91
CA ILE A 345 9.92 -1.42 1.73
C ILE A 345 10.20 -1.34 0.24
N THR A 346 11.12 -0.46 -0.18
CA THR A 346 11.52 -0.36 -1.58
C THR A 346 12.13 -1.67 -2.09
N PRO A 347 12.00 -2.00 -3.39
CA PRO A 347 12.53 -3.25 -3.93
C PRO A 347 14.03 -3.47 -3.69
N ASN A 348 14.84 -2.38 -3.69
CA ASN A 348 16.26 -2.44 -3.35
C ASN A 348 16.52 -2.58 -1.83
N GLY A 349 15.47 -2.53 -1.01
CA GLY A 349 15.56 -2.65 0.45
C GLY A 349 16.12 -1.43 1.18
N LYS A 350 16.37 -0.31 0.48
CA LYS A 350 17.02 0.86 1.07
C LYS A 350 16.08 1.70 1.93
N TYR A 351 14.83 1.91 1.48
CA TYR A 351 13.87 2.74 2.20
C TYR A 351 12.67 1.94 2.69
N LEU A 352 12.12 2.38 3.81
CA LEU A 352 10.83 1.97 4.34
C LEU A 352 9.94 3.21 4.43
N LEU A 353 8.77 3.16 3.76
CA LEU A 353 7.81 4.26 3.69
C LEU A 353 6.60 3.91 4.54
N VAL A 354 6.20 4.80 5.46
CA VAL A 354 5.11 4.56 6.42
C VAL A 354 3.96 5.53 6.16
N ALA A 355 2.79 5.00 5.84
CA ALA A 355 1.54 5.76 5.69
C ALA A 355 0.94 6.05 7.08
N CYS A 356 1.18 7.25 7.60
CA CYS A 356 0.68 7.75 8.88
C CYS A 356 -0.64 8.48 8.66
N ARG A 357 -1.77 7.72 8.69
CA ARG A 357 -3.10 8.18 8.31
C ARG A 357 -3.50 9.51 8.96
N ASP A 358 -3.37 9.61 10.28
CA ASP A 358 -3.89 10.75 11.03
C ASP A 358 -2.88 11.90 11.18
N SER A 359 -1.63 11.67 10.75
CA SER A 359 -0.63 12.73 10.55
C SER A 359 -0.68 13.32 9.13
N ASN A 360 -1.48 12.75 8.22
CA ASN A 360 -1.60 13.18 6.83
C ASN A 360 -0.24 13.22 6.10
N VAL A 361 0.55 12.13 6.27
CA VAL A 361 1.91 12.08 5.77
C VAL A 361 2.33 10.63 5.49
N ILE A 362 3.17 10.45 4.47
CA ILE A 362 4.01 9.26 4.35
C ILE A 362 5.41 9.66 4.80
N GLN A 363 5.90 9.02 5.85
CA GLN A 363 7.26 9.21 6.35
C GLN A 363 8.21 8.25 5.64
N VAL A 364 9.40 8.73 5.31
CA VAL A 364 10.45 7.98 4.61
C VAL A 364 11.61 7.73 5.56
N TYR A 365 11.93 6.45 5.76
CA TYR A 365 13.05 6.00 6.60
C TYR A 365 14.09 5.29 5.75
N GLU A 366 15.37 5.60 5.94
CA GLU A 366 16.47 4.79 5.43
C GLU A 366 16.65 3.57 6.33
N ARG A 367 16.75 2.39 5.72
CA ARG A 367 16.93 1.11 6.40
C ARG A 367 18.39 0.70 6.36
N ASP A 368 18.98 0.46 7.50
CA ASP A 368 20.27 -0.18 7.62
C ASP A 368 20.15 -1.69 7.30
N ALA A 369 20.87 -2.18 6.31
CA ALA A 369 20.75 -3.55 5.82
C ALA A 369 21.33 -4.62 6.77
N ASP A 370 22.19 -4.23 7.71
CA ASP A 370 22.86 -5.16 8.64
C ASP A 370 22.16 -5.23 9.99
N THR A 371 21.63 -4.11 10.48
CA THR A 371 20.96 -4.01 11.77
C THR A 371 19.44 -4.04 11.66
N GLY A 372 18.88 -3.68 10.49
CA GLY A 372 17.44 -3.50 10.25
C GLY A 372 16.89 -2.20 10.82
N LEU A 373 17.71 -1.38 11.50
CA LEU A 373 17.26 -0.13 12.11
C LEU A 373 16.86 0.91 11.05
N LEU A 374 15.96 1.80 11.45
CA LEU A 374 15.39 2.83 10.60
C LEU A 374 15.88 4.21 11.05
N THR A 375 16.26 5.06 10.07
CA THR A 375 16.64 6.45 10.30
C THR A 375 15.70 7.34 9.48
N ASP A 376 15.02 8.29 10.13
CA ASP A 376 14.17 9.26 9.46
C ASP A 376 15.04 10.17 8.56
N VAL A 377 14.74 10.19 7.27
CA VAL A 377 15.49 11.03 6.30
C VAL A 377 14.83 12.39 6.07
N HIS A 378 13.71 12.67 6.77
CA HIS A 378 12.97 13.93 6.67
C HIS A 378 12.56 14.29 5.22
N ARG A 379 12.14 13.26 4.46
CA ARG A 379 11.62 13.36 3.08
C ARG A 379 10.13 13.06 3.05
N ASP A 380 9.40 13.59 4.01
CA ASP A 380 7.97 13.38 4.18
C ASP A 380 7.16 13.77 2.95
N ILE A 381 6.25 12.89 2.53
CA ILE A 381 5.31 13.12 1.44
C ILE A 381 3.98 13.54 2.06
N LYS A 382 3.59 14.81 1.86
CA LYS A 382 2.31 15.34 2.37
C LYS A 382 1.17 14.83 1.51
N ILE A 383 0.26 14.11 2.14
CA ILE A 383 -0.94 13.56 1.51
C ILE A 383 -1.98 13.27 2.59
N ASP A 384 -3.24 13.62 2.34
CA ASP A 384 -4.31 13.45 3.33
C ASP A 384 -4.72 11.98 3.44
N LYS A 385 -4.78 11.48 4.67
CA LYS A 385 -5.22 10.14 5.09
C LYS A 385 -4.65 8.96 4.26
N PRO A 386 -3.30 8.87 4.08
CA PRO A 386 -2.71 7.76 3.35
C PRO A 386 -2.85 6.45 4.14
N VAL A 387 -3.24 5.37 3.47
CA VAL A 387 -3.48 4.06 4.12
C VAL A 387 -3.01 2.85 3.33
N CYS A 388 -2.54 3.05 2.09
CA CYS A 388 -1.96 1.98 1.27
C CYS A 388 -0.88 2.56 0.36
N ILE A 389 0.29 1.93 0.32
CA ILE A 389 1.39 2.28 -0.58
C ILE A 389 1.75 1.04 -1.39
N ARG A 390 1.90 1.18 -2.72
CA ARG A 390 2.38 0.11 -3.61
C ARG A 390 3.34 0.68 -4.65
N PHE A 391 4.30 -0.12 -5.05
CA PHE A 391 5.11 0.16 -6.24
C PHE A 391 4.57 -0.61 -7.44
N ILE A 392 4.60 0.03 -8.61
CA ILE A 392 4.32 -0.64 -9.89
C ILE A 392 5.52 -1.54 -10.23
N PRO A 393 5.28 -2.80 -10.61
CA PRO A 393 6.33 -3.73 -11.02
C PRO A 393 7.13 -3.28 -12.23
#